data_b905312b31eb04cf13a237b6c6473bc7
#
_entry.id   b905312b31eb04cf13a237b6c6473bc7
#
_cell.length_a   1.000
_cell.length_b   1.000
_cell.length_c   1.000
_cell.angle_alpha   90.00
_cell.angle_beta   90.00
_cell.angle_gamma   90.00
#
_symmetry.space_group_name_H-M   'P 1'
#
loop_
_entity.id
_entity.type
_entity.pdbx_description
1 polymer ?
#
loop_
_entity_poly.entity_id
_entity_poly.type
_entity_poly.pdbx_seq_one_letter_code
_entity_poly.pdbx_strand_id
1 'polypeptide(L)'
;MEQLPALNSECFDQHIAERLHLHEPPRILILYGSVRERSYSRFAAEEAGRLLMAMGAEVKLFNPSGLPLPDDAPDTHPKVTELRCLVRWCDGMVWSSPERHGAMSAVMKAQIDWIPLSEGAVRPSQGKTLAVMQVCGGSQSFNAVNQMRILGRWMRMFTIPNQSSVAKAWQEFDENGRMKPSSWYDHIVDVAEELFKITLLLKGQTGFLADRYSERKESHQELSSRVNQDKI
;
A
#
# COMPACT_ATOMS: atom_id res chain seq x y z
N MET A 1 20.55 -1.36 11.83
CA MET A 1 19.12 -1.76 11.94
C MET A 1 18.45 -0.80 12.91
N GLU A 2 17.41 -0.13 12.47
CA GLU A 2 16.63 0.72 13.37
C GLU A 2 16.00 -0.16 14.47
N GLN A 3 16.12 0.25 15.72
CA GLN A 3 15.56 -0.53 16.83
C GLN A 3 14.04 -0.53 16.78
N LEU A 4 13.43 -1.68 17.01
CA LEU A 4 12.00 -1.89 17.12
C LEU A 4 11.60 -2.10 18.59
N PRO A 5 11.59 -1.03 19.43
CA PRO A 5 11.51 -1.17 20.89
C PRO A 5 10.18 -1.74 21.39
N ALA A 6 9.13 -1.68 20.59
CA ALA A 6 7.82 -2.21 20.92
C ALA A 6 7.65 -3.69 20.52
N LEU A 7 8.59 -4.22 19.73
CA LEU A 7 8.52 -5.57 19.20
C LEU A 7 9.03 -6.60 20.20
N ASN A 8 8.27 -7.68 20.42
CA ASN A 8 8.79 -8.86 21.11
C ASN A 8 9.63 -9.68 20.12
N SER A 9 10.96 -9.57 20.24
CA SER A 9 11.90 -10.22 19.33
C SER A 9 11.89 -11.76 19.41
N GLU A 10 11.42 -12.34 20.52
CA GLU A 10 11.32 -13.80 20.68
C GLU A 10 10.18 -14.39 19.84
N CYS A 11 9.14 -13.59 19.60
CA CYS A 11 7.97 -13.99 18.81
C CYS A 11 8.07 -13.56 17.33
N PHE A 12 8.98 -12.66 17.00
CA PHE A 12 9.10 -12.12 15.66
C PHE A 12 9.98 -12.99 14.77
N ASP A 13 9.42 -13.48 13.66
CA ASP A 13 10.15 -14.30 12.69
C ASP A 13 10.88 -13.43 11.66
N GLN A 14 12.15 -13.17 11.91
CA GLN A 14 13.01 -12.44 10.97
C GLN A 14 13.60 -13.33 9.85
N HIS A 15 13.37 -14.65 9.89
CA HIS A 15 13.91 -15.63 8.94
C HIS A 15 12.88 -16.18 7.95
N ILE A 16 11.74 -15.46 7.76
CA ILE A 16 10.66 -15.88 6.86
C ILE A 16 11.18 -16.14 5.43
N ALA A 17 12.04 -15.27 4.90
CA ALA A 17 12.58 -15.40 3.56
C ALA A 17 13.43 -16.68 3.38
N GLU A 18 14.20 -17.06 4.40
CA GLU A 18 15.03 -18.27 4.39
C GLU A 18 14.18 -19.55 4.34
N ARG A 19 13.04 -19.54 5.04
CA ARG A 19 12.09 -20.69 5.05
C ARG A 19 11.47 -20.95 3.68
N LEU A 20 11.27 -19.92 2.87
CA LEU A 20 10.69 -20.03 1.55
C LEU A 20 11.72 -20.25 0.45
N HIS A 21 13.03 -20.33 0.79
CA HIS A 21 14.14 -20.47 -0.15
C HIS A 21 14.14 -19.43 -1.29
N LEU A 22 13.63 -18.25 -1.03
CA LEU A 22 13.53 -17.16 -2.00
C LEU A 22 14.75 -16.25 -1.87
N HIS A 23 15.42 -15.99 -2.99
CA HIS A 23 16.71 -15.27 -3.01
C HIS A 23 16.56 -13.76 -3.22
N GLU A 24 15.38 -13.30 -3.66
CA GLU A 24 15.17 -11.87 -3.92
C GLU A 24 14.20 -11.26 -2.91
N PRO A 25 14.56 -10.15 -2.25
CA PRO A 25 13.67 -9.47 -1.32
C PRO A 25 12.42 -8.95 -2.02
N PRO A 26 11.23 -9.00 -1.38
CA PRO A 26 10.04 -8.36 -1.90
C PRO A 26 10.18 -6.85 -1.81
N ARG A 27 9.71 -6.14 -2.84
CA ARG A 27 9.74 -4.69 -2.93
C ARG A 27 8.37 -4.13 -2.53
N ILE A 28 8.33 -3.37 -1.46
CA ILE A 28 7.09 -2.85 -0.90
C ILE A 28 7.06 -1.33 -1.02
N LEU A 29 6.02 -0.81 -1.66
CA LEU A 29 5.70 0.61 -1.69
C LEU A 29 4.71 0.95 -0.57
N ILE A 30 5.01 1.96 0.22
CA ILE A 30 4.12 2.45 1.27
C ILE A 30 3.57 3.83 0.88
N LEU A 31 2.23 3.95 0.88
CA LEU A 31 1.50 5.20 0.70
C LEU A 31 0.83 5.59 2.01
N TYR A 32 0.87 6.88 2.36
CA TYR A 32 0.17 7.40 3.53
C TYR A 32 -0.67 8.64 3.22
N GLY A 33 -1.81 8.76 3.88
CA GLY A 33 -2.87 9.70 3.53
C GLY A 33 -2.83 11.04 4.26
N SER A 34 -1.64 11.63 4.53
CA SER A 34 -1.57 12.92 5.23
C SER A 34 -0.29 13.67 4.92
N VAL A 35 -0.39 14.99 4.79
CA VAL A 35 0.75 15.91 4.65
C VAL A 35 1.04 16.70 5.93
N ARG A 36 0.41 16.35 7.05
CA ARG A 36 0.69 16.99 8.34
C ARG A 36 2.08 16.59 8.84
N GLU A 37 2.80 17.51 9.48
CA GLU A 37 4.09 17.23 10.10
C GLU A 37 3.96 16.10 11.14
N ARG A 38 3.04 16.22 12.11
CA ARG A 38 2.70 15.14 13.03
C ARG A 38 1.52 14.34 12.47
N SER A 39 1.83 13.32 11.68
CA SER A 39 0.83 12.47 11.02
C SER A 39 0.88 11.06 11.55
N TYR A 40 -0.16 10.63 12.28
CA TYR A 40 -0.26 9.27 12.82
C TYR A 40 -0.38 8.20 11.73
N SER A 41 -1.01 8.52 10.58
CA SER A 41 -1.02 7.57 9.45
C SER A 41 0.36 7.41 8.81
N ARG A 42 1.19 8.46 8.79
CA ARG A 42 2.59 8.35 8.39
C ARG A 42 3.38 7.52 9.40
N PHE A 43 3.23 7.79 10.70
CA PHE A 43 3.94 7.06 11.75
C PHE A 43 3.60 5.56 11.72
N ALA A 44 2.31 5.19 11.57
CA ALA A 44 1.91 3.80 11.38
C ALA A 44 2.51 3.18 10.10
N ALA A 45 2.56 3.93 9.01
CA ALA A 45 3.21 3.52 7.77
C ALA A 45 4.72 3.30 7.93
N GLU A 46 5.40 4.18 8.66
CA GLU A 46 6.82 4.07 8.98
C GLU A 46 7.10 2.85 9.88
N GLU A 47 6.25 2.55 10.87
CA GLU A 47 6.40 1.34 11.69
C GLU A 47 6.21 0.07 10.85
N ALA A 48 5.18 0.01 10.00
CA ALA A 48 5.03 -1.12 9.07
C ALA A 48 6.25 -1.26 8.16
N GLY A 49 6.81 -0.14 7.69
CA GLY A 49 8.03 -0.13 6.87
C GLY A 49 9.24 -0.70 7.61
N ARG A 50 9.44 -0.34 8.88
CA ARG A 50 10.54 -0.87 9.72
C ARG A 50 10.40 -2.36 9.94
N LEU A 51 9.17 -2.84 10.21
CA LEU A 51 8.88 -4.27 10.35
C LEU A 51 9.18 -5.04 9.06
N LEU A 52 8.71 -4.54 7.93
CA LEU A 52 8.96 -5.14 6.62
C LEU A 52 10.47 -5.17 6.28
N MET A 53 11.20 -4.10 6.57
CA MET A 53 12.67 -4.08 6.41
C MET A 53 13.37 -5.07 7.34
N ALA A 54 12.91 -5.21 8.59
CA ALA A 54 13.46 -6.20 9.54
C ALA A 54 13.24 -7.65 9.08
N MET A 55 12.17 -7.91 8.33
CA MET A 55 11.91 -9.20 7.67
C MET A 55 12.68 -9.40 6.36
N GLY A 56 13.40 -8.37 5.88
CA GLY A 56 14.21 -8.44 4.65
C GLY A 56 13.56 -7.86 3.40
N ALA A 57 12.46 -7.11 3.49
CA ALA A 57 11.89 -6.40 2.35
C ALA A 57 12.74 -5.17 1.94
N GLU A 58 12.75 -4.86 0.66
CA GLU A 58 13.13 -3.53 0.18
C GLU A 58 11.90 -2.62 0.23
N VAL A 59 11.96 -1.54 1.03
CA VAL A 59 10.82 -0.67 1.29
C VAL A 59 11.07 0.74 0.77
N LYS A 60 10.08 1.32 0.08
CA LYS A 60 10.05 2.74 -0.29
C LYS A 60 8.77 3.38 0.21
N LEU A 61 8.94 4.51 0.88
CA LEU A 61 7.83 5.34 1.37
C LEU A 61 7.66 6.54 0.42
N PHE A 62 6.47 6.71 -0.17
CA PHE A 62 6.18 7.86 -1.01
C PHE A 62 5.69 9.04 -0.16
N ASN A 63 6.34 10.19 -0.30
CA ASN A 63 5.88 11.42 0.34
C ASN A 63 4.84 12.12 -0.55
N PRO A 64 3.56 12.23 -0.13
CA PRO A 64 2.50 12.84 -0.94
C PRO A 64 2.56 14.38 -0.99
N SER A 65 3.49 15.03 -0.27
CA SER A 65 3.63 16.48 -0.32
C SER A 65 3.99 16.94 -1.73
N GLY A 66 3.24 17.93 -2.23
CA GLY A 66 3.41 18.46 -3.58
C GLY A 66 2.82 17.58 -4.70
N LEU A 67 2.12 16.50 -4.38
CA LEU A 67 1.33 15.77 -5.36
C LEU A 67 0.07 16.59 -5.68
N PRO A 68 -0.16 16.99 -6.96
CA PRO A 68 -1.36 17.72 -7.35
C PRO A 68 -2.60 16.83 -7.27
N LEU A 69 -3.77 17.43 -7.27
CA LEU A 69 -5.00 16.67 -7.50
C LEU A 69 -5.03 16.13 -8.94
N PRO A 70 -5.65 14.97 -9.17
CA PRO A 70 -5.93 14.52 -10.53
C PRO A 70 -6.66 15.61 -11.31
N ASP A 71 -6.31 15.74 -12.60
CA ASP A 71 -6.81 16.75 -13.53
C ASP A 71 -6.27 18.20 -13.35
N ASP A 72 -5.62 18.50 -12.20
CA ASP A 72 -5.00 19.82 -11.97
C ASP A 72 -3.59 19.95 -12.54
N ALA A 73 -3.00 18.86 -13.01
CA ALA A 73 -1.65 18.84 -13.56
C ALA A 73 -1.49 17.76 -14.64
N PRO A 74 -0.50 17.91 -15.53
CA PRO A 74 -0.22 16.88 -16.52
C PRO A 74 0.40 15.63 -15.90
N ASP A 75 0.25 14.50 -16.55
CA ASP A 75 0.84 13.20 -16.19
C ASP A 75 2.37 13.24 -16.05
N THR A 76 3.01 14.23 -16.67
CA THR A 76 4.46 14.47 -16.62
C THR A 76 4.91 15.25 -15.39
N HIS A 77 3.98 15.63 -14.49
CA HIS A 77 4.34 16.32 -13.24
C HIS A 77 5.32 15.45 -12.44
N PRO A 78 6.43 16.03 -11.90
CA PRO A 78 7.51 15.25 -11.27
C PRO A 78 7.01 14.31 -10.16
N LYS A 79 6.09 14.78 -9.31
CA LYS A 79 5.52 13.95 -8.22
C LYS A 79 4.63 12.82 -8.73
N VAL A 80 3.92 13.02 -9.85
CA VAL A 80 3.12 11.98 -10.50
C VAL A 80 4.04 10.92 -11.11
N THR A 81 5.08 11.36 -11.80
CA THR A 81 6.09 10.47 -12.38
C THR A 81 6.80 9.64 -11.31
N GLU A 82 7.21 10.27 -10.17
CA GLU A 82 7.79 9.58 -9.02
C GLU A 82 6.85 8.46 -8.52
N LEU A 83 5.59 8.79 -8.24
CA LEU A 83 4.61 7.83 -7.77
C LEU A 83 4.43 6.66 -8.74
N ARG A 84 4.23 6.95 -10.02
CA ARG A 84 4.04 5.92 -11.07
C ARG A 84 5.27 5.02 -11.22
N CYS A 85 6.49 5.56 -11.13
CA CYS A 85 7.71 4.76 -11.12
C CYS A 85 7.78 3.83 -9.91
N LEU A 86 7.41 4.30 -8.72
CA LEU A 86 7.36 3.47 -7.50
C LEU A 86 6.28 2.38 -7.59
N VAL A 87 5.13 2.68 -8.17
CA VAL A 87 4.07 1.69 -8.40
C VAL A 87 4.53 0.58 -9.35
N ARG A 88 5.29 0.91 -10.40
CA ARG A 88 5.85 -0.12 -11.29
C ARG A 88 6.93 -0.96 -10.60
N TRP A 89 7.75 -0.31 -9.78
CA TRP A 89 8.88 -0.93 -9.10
C TRP A 89 8.44 -1.97 -8.05
N CYS A 90 7.34 -1.75 -7.30
CA CYS A 90 6.98 -2.59 -6.17
C CYS A 90 6.33 -3.93 -6.58
N ASP A 91 6.44 -4.92 -5.70
CA ASP A 91 5.74 -6.21 -5.76
C ASP A 91 4.45 -6.18 -4.93
N GLY A 92 4.39 -5.33 -3.89
CA GLY A 92 3.24 -5.11 -3.02
C GLY A 92 3.18 -3.70 -2.47
N MET A 93 2.06 -3.34 -1.83
CA MET A 93 1.84 -2.02 -1.25
C MET A 93 1.24 -2.09 0.15
N VAL A 94 1.53 -1.06 0.95
CA VAL A 94 0.78 -0.71 2.17
C VAL A 94 0.10 0.63 1.93
N TRP A 95 -1.20 0.71 2.19
CA TRP A 95 -1.95 1.96 2.19
C TRP A 95 -2.38 2.31 3.61
N SER A 96 -1.88 3.42 4.17
CA SER A 96 -2.18 3.89 5.52
C SER A 96 -2.88 5.24 5.48
N SER A 97 -4.17 5.29 5.79
CA SER A 97 -4.97 6.52 5.75
C SER A 97 -5.45 6.95 7.14
N PRO A 98 -5.48 8.25 7.44
CA PRO A 98 -6.34 8.70 8.52
C PRO A 98 -7.80 8.54 8.09
N GLU A 99 -8.67 8.20 9.03
CA GLU A 99 -10.11 8.28 8.80
C GLU A 99 -10.58 9.73 8.99
N ARG A 100 -11.30 10.26 8.01
CA ARG A 100 -11.96 11.57 8.05
C ARG A 100 -13.38 11.43 7.60
N HIS A 101 -14.33 11.83 8.48
CA HIS A 101 -15.76 11.76 8.17
C HIS A 101 -16.19 10.38 7.65
N GLY A 102 -15.69 9.31 8.29
CA GLY A 102 -16.02 7.94 7.90
C GLY A 102 -15.42 7.49 6.57
N ALA A 103 -14.35 8.13 6.07
CA ALA A 103 -13.74 7.84 4.79
C ALA A 103 -12.21 7.93 4.86
N MET A 104 -11.54 7.37 3.84
CA MET A 104 -10.13 7.67 3.61
C MET A 104 -9.93 9.16 3.31
N SER A 105 -8.74 9.68 3.54
CA SER A 105 -8.43 11.09 3.23
C SER A 105 -8.37 11.36 1.72
N ALA A 106 -8.62 12.61 1.34
CA ALA A 106 -8.41 13.07 -0.05
C ALA A 106 -6.95 12.87 -0.51
N VAL A 107 -5.98 13.04 0.41
CA VAL A 107 -4.55 12.79 0.12
C VAL A 107 -4.29 11.33 -0.25
N MET A 108 -4.92 10.36 0.43
CA MET A 108 -4.82 8.95 0.05
C MET A 108 -5.49 8.69 -1.29
N LYS A 109 -6.71 9.22 -1.48
CA LYS A 109 -7.47 9.01 -2.72
C LYS A 109 -6.75 9.61 -3.93
N ALA A 110 -6.17 10.81 -3.82
CA ALA A 110 -5.40 11.43 -4.90
C ALA A 110 -4.20 10.57 -5.34
N GLN A 111 -3.47 9.95 -4.41
CA GLN A 111 -2.38 9.04 -4.75
C GLN A 111 -2.89 7.84 -5.57
N ILE A 112 -4.03 7.26 -5.17
CA ILE A 112 -4.61 6.12 -5.87
C ILE A 112 -5.12 6.53 -7.26
N ASP A 113 -5.72 7.72 -7.39
CA ASP A 113 -6.26 8.23 -8.65
C ASP A 113 -5.17 8.57 -9.67
N TRP A 114 -3.96 8.89 -9.22
CA TRP A 114 -2.80 9.08 -10.08
C TRP A 114 -2.20 7.77 -10.61
N ILE A 115 -2.56 6.61 -10.05
CA ILE A 115 -2.17 5.32 -10.60
C ILE A 115 -3.02 5.06 -11.85
N PRO A 116 -2.42 4.94 -13.05
CA PRO A 116 -3.21 4.84 -14.28
C PRO A 116 -4.05 3.56 -14.31
N LEU A 117 -5.21 3.65 -14.97
CA LEU A 117 -6.10 2.49 -15.16
C LEU A 117 -5.48 1.43 -16.06
N SER A 118 -4.61 1.83 -16.98
CA SER A 118 -3.86 0.90 -17.83
C SER A 118 -2.56 1.53 -18.31
N GLU A 119 -1.53 0.71 -18.43
CA GLU A 119 -0.33 0.97 -19.20
C GLU A 119 -0.19 -0.18 -20.20
N GLY A 120 -0.58 0.06 -21.43
CA GLY A 120 -0.86 -1.02 -22.36
C GLY A 120 -2.16 -1.77 -21.95
N ALA A 121 -2.15 -3.09 -21.95
CA ALA A 121 -3.31 -3.91 -21.60
C ALA A 121 -3.50 -4.13 -20.10
N VAL A 122 -2.49 -3.87 -19.27
CA VAL A 122 -2.45 -4.26 -17.85
C VAL A 122 -2.41 -3.04 -16.95
N ARG A 123 -3.13 -3.07 -15.84
CA ARG A 123 -3.01 -2.05 -14.79
C ARG A 123 -1.65 -2.19 -14.08
N PRO A 124 -0.94 -1.09 -13.80
CA PRO A 124 0.35 -1.17 -13.10
C PRO A 124 0.28 -1.81 -11.70
N SER A 125 -0.89 -1.78 -11.07
CA SER A 125 -1.17 -2.39 -9.77
C SER A 125 -1.64 -3.85 -9.85
N GLN A 126 -2.00 -4.34 -11.03
CA GLN A 126 -2.61 -5.67 -11.21
C GLN A 126 -1.67 -6.80 -10.79
N GLY A 127 -2.19 -7.76 -10.01
CA GLY A 127 -1.43 -8.91 -9.53
C GLY A 127 -0.51 -8.63 -8.34
N LYS A 128 -0.43 -7.37 -7.87
CA LYS A 128 0.37 -6.99 -6.69
C LYS A 128 -0.42 -7.20 -5.41
N THR A 129 0.27 -7.40 -4.30
CA THR A 129 -0.34 -7.53 -2.98
C THR A 129 -0.65 -6.16 -2.37
N LEU A 130 -1.64 -6.12 -1.46
CA LEU A 130 -2.03 -4.91 -0.76
C LEU A 130 -2.36 -5.19 0.70
N ALA A 131 -1.77 -4.44 1.61
CA ALA A 131 -2.22 -4.27 2.99
C ALA A 131 -2.88 -2.90 3.18
N VAL A 132 -3.93 -2.84 3.99
CA VAL A 132 -4.64 -1.60 4.30
C VAL A 132 -4.66 -1.34 5.79
N MET A 133 -4.36 -0.10 6.17
CA MET A 133 -4.29 0.37 7.54
C MET A 133 -4.97 1.73 7.67
N GLN A 134 -5.61 1.97 8.82
CA GLN A 134 -6.14 3.29 9.15
C GLN A 134 -5.79 3.71 10.56
N VAL A 135 -5.84 5.01 10.81
CA VAL A 135 -5.77 5.61 12.13
C VAL A 135 -6.97 6.54 12.33
N CYS A 136 -7.52 6.57 13.53
CA CYS A 136 -8.59 7.50 13.88
C CYS A 136 -8.35 8.17 15.23
N GLY A 137 -8.94 9.34 15.42
CA GLY A 137 -8.80 10.13 16.64
C GLY A 137 -9.77 9.73 17.75
N GLY A 138 -10.86 9.06 17.41
CA GLY A 138 -11.92 8.61 18.31
C GLY A 138 -11.87 7.10 18.57
N SER A 139 -13.08 6.54 18.77
CA SER A 139 -13.26 5.08 18.89
C SER A 139 -12.84 4.35 17.61
N GLN A 140 -12.61 3.06 17.72
CA GLN A 140 -12.26 2.24 16.57
C GLN A 140 -13.35 2.29 15.49
N SER A 141 -12.90 2.42 14.26
CA SER A 141 -13.71 2.35 13.05
C SER A 141 -12.98 1.54 11.99
N PHE A 142 -13.69 1.05 10.97
CA PHE A 142 -13.13 0.30 9.85
C PHE A 142 -13.53 0.91 8.49
N ASN A 143 -14.12 2.08 8.49
CA ASN A 143 -14.68 2.65 7.25
C ASN A 143 -13.61 2.95 6.20
N ALA A 144 -12.48 3.55 6.59
CA ALA A 144 -11.41 3.87 5.63
C ALA A 144 -10.74 2.59 5.09
N VAL A 145 -10.46 1.58 5.92
CA VAL A 145 -9.89 0.32 5.44
C VAL A 145 -10.88 -0.43 4.54
N ASN A 146 -12.17 -0.42 4.84
CA ASN A 146 -13.19 -1.02 3.98
C ASN A 146 -13.24 -0.36 2.60
N GLN A 147 -13.16 0.97 2.54
CA GLN A 147 -13.08 1.70 1.27
C GLN A 147 -11.78 1.39 0.51
N MET A 148 -10.64 1.33 1.18
CA MET A 148 -9.36 0.96 0.56
C MET A 148 -9.38 -0.48 0.03
N ARG A 149 -10.07 -1.42 0.69
CA ARG A 149 -10.29 -2.79 0.17
C ARG A 149 -11.09 -2.79 -1.13
N ILE A 150 -12.16 -1.98 -1.21
CA ILE A 150 -12.94 -1.82 -2.45
C ILE A 150 -12.04 -1.30 -3.57
N LEU A 151 -11.22 -0.28 -3.29
CA LEU A 151 -10.28 0.26 -4.28
C LEU A 151 -9.21 -0.76 -4.67
N GLY A 152 -8.65 -1.51 -3.71
CA GLY A 152 -7.70 -2.58 -3.99
C GLY A 152 -8.26 -3.60 -4.98
N ARG A 153 -9.52 -4.01 -4.81
CA ARG A 153 -10.24 -4.86 -5.77
C ARG A 153 -10.37 -4.19 -7.15
N TRP A 154 -10.75 -2.90 -7.19
CA TRP A 154 -10.84 -2.16 -8.45
C TRP A 154 -9.49 -2.00 -9.15
N MET A 155 -8.42 -1.85 -8.36
CA MET A 155 -7.04 -1.79 -8.84
C MET A 155 -6.47 -3.18 -9.17
N ARG A 156 -7.28 -4.24 -9.03
CA ARG A 156 -6.92 -5.65 -9.31
C ARG A 156 -5.74 -6.16 -8.48
N MET A 157 -5.66 -5.70 -7.23
CA MET A 157 -4.66 -6.12 -6.26
C MET A 157 -5.16 -7.27 -5.40
N PHE A 158 -4.23 -8.09 -4.90
CA PHE A 158 -4.51 -9.11 -3.88
C PHE A 158 -4.43 -8.46 -2.50
N THR A 159 -5.58 -7.98 -2.00
CA THR A 159 -5.66 -7.41 -0.66
C THR A 159 -5.65 -8.52 0.37
N ILE A 160 -4.66 -8.51 1.27
CA ILE A 160 -4.52 -9.51 2.33
C ILE A 160 -5.71 -9.49 3.29
N PRO A 161 -6.06 -10.61 3.95
CA PRO A 161 -7.15 -10.69 4.93
C PRO A 161 -6.98 -9.72 6.10
N ASN A 162 -5.79 -9.68 6.71
CA ASN A 162 -5.52 -8.78 7.84
C ASN A 162 -5.57 -7.31 7.45
N GLN A 163 -5.96 -6.50 8.43
CA GLN A 163 -5.98 -5.03 8.34
C GLN A 163 -5.77 -4.43 9.72
N SER A 164 -5.26 -3.21 9.81
CA SER A 164 -5.10 -2.49 11.08
C SER A 164 -5.98 -1.25 11.13
N SER A 165 -6.59 -1.01 12.30
CA SER A 165 -7.32 0.23 12.59
C SER A 165 -6.97 0.71 13.99
N VAL A 166 -6.06 1.69 14.08
CA VAL A 166 -5.56 2.24 15.34
C VAL A 166 -6.51 3.32 15.84
N ALA A 167 -7.26 3.01 16.90
CA ALA A 167 -8.14 3.98 17.58
C ALA A 167 -7.32 4.91 18.49
N LYS A 168 -7.83 6.11 18.73
CA LYS A 168 -7.18 7.13 19.60
C LYS A 168 -5.68 7.24 19.31
N ALA A 169 -5.32 7.31 18.03
CA ALA A 169 -3.94 7.20 17.57
C ALA A 169 -2.97 8.19 18.25
N TRP A 170 -3.49 9.30 18.76
CA TRP A 170 -2.71 10.29 19.51
C TRP A 170 -2.12 9.77 20.83
N GLN A 171 -2.65 8.67 21.38
CA GLN A 171 -2.13 7.99 22.59
C GLN A 171 -1.07 6.93 22.25
N GLU A 172 -1.09 6.39 21.04
CA GLU A 172 -0.31 5.23 20.63
C GLU A 172 1.12 5.55 20.18
N PHE A 173 1.39 6.83 19.89
CA PHE A 173 2.70 7.26 19.41
C PHE A 173 3.38 8.22 20.42
N ASP A 174 4.68 8.05 20.59
CA ASP A 174 5.52 8.93 21.39
C ASP A 174 5.81 10.27 20.68
N GLU A 175 6.63 11.12 21.31
CA GLU A 175 7.01 12.42 20.76
C GLU A 175 7.84 12.30 19.48
N ASN A 176 8.58 11.21 19.32
CA ASN A 176 9.41 10.91 18.16
C ASN A 176 8.64 10.22 17.03
N GLY A 177 7.32 10.00 17.21
CA GLY A 177 6.49 9.30 16.22
C GLY A 177 6.66 7.78 16.23
N ARG A 178 7.29 7.19 17.27
CA ARG A 178 7.40 5.75 17.43
C ARG A 178 6.16 5.20 18.13
N MET A 179 5.68 4.06 17.64
CA MET A 179 4.53 3.44 18.25
C MET A 179 4.91 2.74 19.57
N LYS A 180 4.07 2.92 20.57
CA LYS A 180 4.25 2.30 21.89
C LYS A 180 3.83 0.83 21.83
N PRO A 181 4.36 -0.03 22.73
CA PRO A 181 3.87 -1.40 22.88
C PRO A 181 2.37 -1.39 23.21
N SER A 182 1.57 -2.03 22.37
CA SER A 182 0.12 -2.12 22.55
C SER A 182 -0.46 -3.19 21.60
N SER A 183 -1.69 -3.62 21.87
CA SER A 183 -2.39 -4.51 20.95
C SER A 183 -2.56 -3.93 19.54
N TRP A 184 -2.58 -2.60 19.40
CA TRP A 184 -2.60 -1.95 18.09
C TRP A 184 -1.27 -2.11 17.34
N TYR A 185 -0.15 -2.09 18.07
CA TYR A 185 1.16 -2.39 17.48
C TYR A 185 1.22 -3.84 17.01
N ASP A 186 0.76 -4.79 17.84
CA ASP A 186 0.73 -6.21 17.48
C ASP A 186 -0.06 -6.44 16.20
N HIS A 187 -1.20 -5.76 16.01
CA HIS A 187 -1.95 -5.82 14.76
C HIS A 187 -1.19 -5.26 13.55
N ILE A 188 -0.32 -4.28 13.72
CA ILE A 188 0.54 -3.81 12.61
C ILE A 188 1.60 -4.87 12.29
N VAL A 189 2.14 -5.57 13.29
CA VAL A 189 3.06 -6.70 13.08
C VAL A 189 2.38 -7.80 12.28
N ASP A 190 1.17 -8.22 12.69
CA ASP A 190 0.38 -9.25 11.97
C ASP A 190 0.16 -8.88 10.50
N VAL A 191 -0.23 -7.62 10.24
CA VAL A 191 -0.44 -7.10 8.88
C VAL A 191 0.85 -7.12 8.07
N ALA A 192 1.96 -6.70 8.66
CA ALA A 192 3.27 -6.66 7.99
C ALA A 192 3.76 -8.08 7.67
N GLU A 193 3.65 -9.03 8.62
CA GLU A 193 4.02 -10.42 8.40
C GLU A 193 3.19 -11.09 7.31
N GLU A 194 1.86 -10.92 7.35
CA GLU A 194 0.98 -11.52 6.35
C GLU A 194 1.26 -10.94 4.96
N LEU A 195 1.42 -9.61 4.85
CA LEU A 195 1.78 -8.97 3.57
C LEU A 195 3.10 -9.51 3.05
N PHE A 196 4.12 -9.60 3.91
CA PHE A 196 5.44 -10.11 3.53
C PHE A 196 5.35 -11.54 2.98
N LYS A 197 4.68 -12.45 3.72
CA LYS A 197 4.51 -13.86 3.35
C LYS A 197 3.80 -14.00 2.00
N ILE A 198 2.65 -13.30 1.83
CA ILE A 198 1.86 -13.39 0.59
C ILE A 198 2.61 -12.75 -0.57
N THR A 199 3.32 -11.61 -0.35
CA THR A 199 4.10 -10.98 -1.42
C THR A 199 5.22 -11.90 -1.90
N LEU A 200 5.92 -12.57 -0.98
CA LEU A 200 6.94 -13.57 -1.34
C LEU A 200 6.36 -14.71 -2.19
N LEU A 201 5.23 -15.26 -1.79
CA LEU A 201 4.59 -16.36 -2.51
C LEU A 201 4.14 -15.96 -3.93
N LEU A 202 3.71 -14.72 -4.13
CA LEU A 202 3.23 -14.22 -5.42
C LEU A 202 4.33 -13.53 -6.25
N LYS A 203 5.51 -13.30 -5.68
CA LYS A 203 6.62 -12.65 -6.38
C LYS A 203 7.03 -13.47 -7.61
N GLY A 204 7.19 -12.80 -8.74
CA GLY A 204 7.48 -13.44 -10.02
C GLY A 204 6.28 -14.05 -10.73
N GLN A 205 5.11 -14.13 -10.08
CA GLN A 205 3.89 -14.69 -10.65
C GLN A 205 2.94 -13.62 -11.24
N THR A 206 3.31 -12.35 -11.19
CA THR A 206 2.42 -11.24 -11.59
C THR A 206 1.98 -11.37 -13.05
N GLY A 207 2.85 -11.78 -13.96
CA GLY A 207 2.50 -12.01 -15.36
C GLY A 207 1.44 -13.11 -15.54
N PHE A 208 1.62 -14.24 -14.83
CA PHE A 208 0.64 -15.34 -14.82
C PHE A 208 -0.69 -14.91 -14.18
N LEU A 209 -0.65 -14.20 -13.06
CA LEU A 209 -1.84 -13.74 -12.34
C LEU A 209 -2.57 -12.60 -13.07
N ALA A 210 -1.87 -11.82 -13.87
CA ALA A 210 -2.43 -10.74 -14.68
C ALA A 210 -3.02 -11.26 -16.01
N ASP A 211 -2.56 -12.42 -16.49
CA ASP A 211 -3.05 -13.02 -17.74
C ASP A 211 -4.51 -13.48 -17.61
N ARG A 212 -5.38 -12.93 -18.45
CA ARG A 212 -6.82 -13.21 -18.37
C ARG A 212 -7.41 -13.55 -19.73
N TYR A 213 -8.38 -14.44 -19.70
CA TYR A 213 -9.10 -14.91 -20.88
C TYR A 213 -9.61 -13.77 -21.78
N SER A 214 -10.26 -12.76 -21.21
CA SER A 214 -10.81 -11.64 -21.97
C SER A 214 -9.72 -10.77 -22.62
N GLU A 215 -8.56 -10.64 -21.97
CA GLU A 215 -7.43 -9.85 -22.48
C GLU A 215 -6.64 -10.59 -23.54
N ARG A 216 -6.73 -11.95 -23.57
CA ARG A 216 -6.20 -12.76 -24.67
C ARG A 216 -7.09 -12.77 -25.92
N LYS A 217 -8.41 -12.53 -25.74
CA LYS A 217 -9.36 -12.51 -26.85
C LYS A 217 -9.35 -11.22 -27.66
N GLU A 218 -8.99 -10.11 -27.03
CA GLU A 218 -9.04 -8.77 -27.65
C GLU A 218 -7.75 -8.03 -27.30
N SER A 219 -7.03 -7.54 -28.29
CA SER A 219 -5.83 -6.74 -28.04
C SER A 219 -6.18 -5.42 -27.35
N HIS A 220 -5.20 -4.84 -26.66
CA HIS A 220 -5.38 -3.53 -26.03
C HIS A 220 -5.77 -2.45 -27.05
N GLN A 221 -5.23 -2.51 -28.26
CA GLN A 221 -5.56 -1.56 -29.32
C GLN A 221 -7.01 -1.70 -29.77
N GLU A 222 -7.50 -2.92 -29.96
CA GLU A 222 -8.88 -3.20 -30.27
C GLU A 222 -9.82 -2.75 -29.16
N LEU A 223 -9.49 -3.09 -27.88
CA LEU A 223 -10.25 -2.64 -26.73
C LEU A 223 -10.29 -1.11 -26.62
N SER A 224 -9.16 -0.44 -26.76
CA SER A 224 -9.08 1.02 -26.71
C SER A 224 -9.83 1.68 -27.85
N SER A 225 -9.77 1.12 -29.05
CA SER A 225 -10.54 1.59 -30.20
C SER A 225 -12.03 1.47 -29.96
N ARG A 226 -12.48 0.36 -29.39
CA ARG A 226 -13.89 0.12 -29.09
C ARG A 226 -14.43 1.01 -27.97
N VAL A 227 -13.63 1.23 -26.91
CA VAL A 227 -14.05 2.02 -25.73
C VAL A 227 -13.93 3.53 -25.97
N ASN A 228 -13.01 3.98 -26.84
CA ASN A 228 -12.79 5.39 -27.13
C ASN A 228 -13.47 5.88 -28.42
N GLN A 229 -14.31 5.07 -29.03
CA GLN A 229 -15.06 5.46 -30.24
C GLN A 229 -15.96 6.69 -30.04
N ASP A 230 -16.31 7.01 -28.79
CA ASP A 230 -17.18 8.15 -28.45
C ASP A 230 -16.40 9.47 -28.21
N LYS A 231 -15.10 9.53 -28.54
CA LYS A 231 -14.28 10.75 -28.49
C LYS A 231 -14.02 11.30 -29.89
N ILE A 232 -15.08 11.39 -30.71
CA ILE A 232 -15.10 12.16 -31.97
C ILE A 232 -16.05 13.33 -31.78
#